data_757ee644ee3fb5d29c6c1f4ab7e6850a
#
_entry.id   757ee644ee3fb5d29c6c1f4ab7e6850a
#
_cell.length_a   1.000
_cell.length_b   1.000
_cell.length_c   1.000
_cell.angle_alpha   90.00
_cell.angle_beta   90.00
_cell.angle_gamma   90.00
#
_symmetry.space_group_name_H-M   'P 1'
#
loop_
_entity.id
_entity.type
_entity.pdbx_description
1 polymer ?
#
loop_
_entity_poly.entity_id
_entity_poly.type
_entity_poly.pdbx_seq_one_letter_code
_entity_poly.pdbx_strand_id
1 'polypeptide(L)'
;MRKPYVILIGSASGIGKSTVASELAKELGIKHLIETDFIREIVRGVIGPEYAPALHRSSFDAYVTIKDKERFKGNSAGLISAGFEEHASFVIPAIEKVIKRAVEDYDDVVIEGVHLLPGLLDIEKFRADASIHFFILTADENTHKERFVKRAMEIKRGGKHLEYFKENRIINDYLVKEASQHGVPIINNQDMSCTLKRMLTMIREICKVVLFKHSVNELEIETDIILDKYGGRIVDVSYFLPGFGEPLKRKVNVYDPKEAKNFIKRLDKNPKRKKDLEDLYNLSDNVHSHKICAPDEESLERMINELGENGLLFKKED
;
A
#
# COMPACT_ATOMS: atom_id res chain seq x y z
N MET A 1 25.98 -9.30 -0.52
CA MET A 1 24.80 -10.11 -0.13
C MET A 1 23.54 -9.28 -0.36
N ARG A 2 22.42 -9.90 -0.74
CA ARG A 2 21.10 -9.25 -0.83
C ARG A 2 20.63 -8.87 0.60
N LYS A 3 20.12 -7.65 0.78
CA LYS A 3 19.47 -7.29 2.05
C LYS A 3 18.24 -8.17 2.29
N PRO A 4 17.96 -8.57 3.55
CA PRO A 4 16.75 -9.32 3.87
C PRO A 4 15.49 -8.48 3.59
N TYR A 5 14.42 -9.14 3.16
CA TYR A 5 13.12 -8.52 3.02
C TYR A 5 12.42 -8.42 4.38
N VAL A 6 11.98 -7.23 4.74
CA VAL A 6 11.03 -7.00 5.83
C VAL A 6 9.75 -6.45 5.22
N ILE A 7 8.73 -7.27 5.14
CA ILE A 7 7.45 -6.91 4.53
C ILE A 7 6.41 -6.73 5.63
N LEU A 8 5.85 -5.53 5.71
CA LEU A 8 4.89 -5.12 6.72
C LEU A 8 3.53 -4.90 6.07
N ILE A 9 2.48 -5.57 6.56
CA ILE A 9 1.12 -5.50 6.00
C ILE A 9 0.15 -5.09 7.09
N GLY A 10 -0.17 -3.79 7.14
CA GLY A 10 -1.14 -3.22 8.08
C GLY A 10 -2.55 -3.18 7.49
N SER A 11 -3.57 -3.48 8.29
CA SER A 11 -4.96 -3.18 7.98
C SER A 11 -5.86 -3.37 9.20
N ALA A 12 -7.06 -2.82 9.15
CA ALA A 12 -8.11 -3.17 10.10
C ALA A 12 -8.55 -4.64 9.98
N SER A 13 -9.32 -5.11 10.96
CA SER A 13 -9.87 -6.48 10.93
C SER A 13 -10.88 -6.62 9.77
N GLY A 14 -10.88 -7.77 9.10
CA GLY A 14 -11.83 -8.08 8.01
C GLY A 14 -11.43 -7.60 6.60
N ILE A 15 -10.31 -6.91 6.43
CA ILE A 15 -9.81 -6.45 5.11
C ILE A 15 -9.19 -7.60 4.28
N GLY A 16 -8.77 -8.70 4.91
CA GLY A 16 -8.16 -9.86 4.21
C GLY A 16 -6.64 -9.88 4.27
N LYS A 17 -6.02 -9.15 5.20
CA LYS A 17 -4.56 -9.07 5.35
C LYS A 17 -3.86 -10.42 5.51
N SER A 18 -4.38 -11.31 6.38
CA SER A 18 -3.73 -12.62 6.66
C SER A 18 -3.67 -13.51 5.41
N THR A 19 -4.73 -13.49 4.59
CA THR A 19 -4.74 -14.21 3.31
C THR A 19 -3.70 -13.65 2.34
N VAL A 20 -3.66 -12.32 2.19
CA VAL A 20 -2.66 -11.65 1.32
C VAL A 20 -1.25 -11.91 1.82
N ALA A 21 -1.00 -11.81 3.12
CA ALA A 21 0.31 -12.04 3.73
C ALA A 21 0.80 -13.48 3.51
N SER A 22 -0.09 -14.46 3.67
CA SER A 22 0.21 -15.88 3.45
C SER A 22 0.59 -16.17 2.01
N GLU A 23 -0.22 -15.70 1.04
CA GLU A 23 0.07 -15.91 -0.37
C GLU A 23 1.32 -15.14 -0.82
N LEU A 24 1.54 -13.93 -0.31
CA LEU A 24 2.76 -13.16 -0.61
C LEU A 24 4.02 -13.84 -0.07
N ALA A 25 3.97 -14.35 1.18
CA ALA A 25 5.08 -15.09 1.78
C ALA A 25 5.41 -16.35 0.97
N LYS A 26 4.40 -17.10 0.54
CA LYS A 26 4.55 -18.27 -0.34
C LYS A 26 5.17 -17.91 -1.69
N GLU A 27 4.68 -16.86 -2.35
CA GLU A 27 5.17 -16.40 -3.67
C GLU A 27 6.63 -15.92 -3.63
N LEU A 28 7.05 -15.36 -2.50
CA LEU A 28 8.42 -14.89 -2.28
C LEU A 28 9.34 -15.94 -1.62
N GLY A 29 8.81 -17.12 -1.25
CA GLY A 29 9.56 -18.15 -0.55
C GLY A 29 9.98 -17.75 0.86
N ILE A 30 9.25 -16.83 1.52
CA ILE A 30 9.55 -16.34 2.87
C ILE A 30 8.98 -17.31 3.90
N LYS A 31 9.84 -17.79 4.80
CA LYS A 31 9.47 -18.77 5.84
C LYS A 31 8.78 -18.14 7.05
N HIS A 32 9.16 -16.91 7.41
CA HIS A 32 8.69 -16.26 8.61
C HIS A 32 7.49 -15.36 8.32
N LEU A 33 6.31 -15.83 8.71
CA LEU A 33 5.06 -15.06 8.69
C LEU A 33 4.60 -14.87 10.14
N ILE A 34 4.53 -13.63 10.59
CA ILE A 34 4.25 -13.28 11.98
C ILE A 34 3.04 -12.37 12.05
N GLU A 35 2.05 -12.78 12.84
CA GLU A 35 0.85 -11.99 13.12
C GLU A 35 1.07 -11.13 14.38
N THR A 36 0.82 -9.83 14.29
CA THR A 36 1.00 -8.91 15.43
C THR A 36 0.03 -9.18 16.59
N ASP A 37 -1.07 -9.90 16.33
CA ASP A 37 -1.98 -10.34 17.38
C ASP A 37 -1.33 -11.35 18.35
N PHE A 38 -0.46 -12.24 17.85
CA PHE A 38 0.33 -13.13 18.71
C PHE A 38 1.38 -12.35 19.51
N ILE A 39 2.04 -11.36 18.87
CA ILE A 39 2.98 -10.48 19.58
C ILE A 39 2.25 -9.75 20.72
N ARG A 40 1.05 -9.22 20.47
CA ARG A 40 0.22 -8.59 21.49
C ARG A 40 -0.07 -9.55 22.66
N GLU A 41 -0.45 -10.79 22.40
CA GLU A 41 -0.73 -11.76 23.48
C GLU A 41 0.53 -12.05 24.31
N ILE A 42 1.71 -12.10 23.69
CA ILE A 42 2.97 -12.24 24.43
C ILE A 42 3.21 -11.01 25.34
N VAL A 43 3.03 -9.79 24.80
CA VAL A 43 3.19 -8.56 25.57
C VAL A 43 2.19 -8.48 26.73
N ARG A 44 0.94 -8.91 26.52
CA ARG A 44 -0.09 -9.04 27.58
C ARG A 44 0.32 -10.01 28.69
N GLY A 45 1.05 -11.07 28.36
CA GLY A 45 1.57 -12.02 29.34
C GLY A 45 2.64 -11.44 30.25
N VAL A 46 3.25 -10.32 29.85
CA VAL A 46 4.35 -9.66 30.59
C VAL A 46 3.90 -8.38 31.29
N ILE A 47 2.99 -7.60 30.67
CA ILE A 47 2.50 -6.33 31.19
C ILE A 47 1.06 -6.49 31.66
N GLY A 48 0.82 -6.28 32.96
CA GLY A 48 -0.51 -6.37 33.55
C GLY A 48 -1.48 -5.24 33.14
N PRO A 49 -2.79 -5.48 33.26
CA PRO A 49 -3.81 -4.50 32.85
C PRO A 49 -3.79 -3.21 33.66
N GLU A 50 -3.22 -3.23 34.86
CA GLU A 50 -3.04 -2.05 35.73
C GLU A 50 -2.01 -1.05 35.16
N TYR A 51 -1.03 -1.55 34.37
CA TYR A 51 0.00 -0.73 33.72
C TYR A 51 -0.34 -0.35 32.29
N ALA A 52 -1.05 -1.22 31.57
CA ALA A 52 -1.40 -1.02 30.17
C ALA A 52 -2.88 -1.39 29.89
N PRO A 53 -3.85 -0.63 30.42
CA PRO A 53 -5.27 -0.98 30.23
C PRO A 53 -5.71 -1.06 28.76
N ALA A 54 -5.19 -0.18 27.90
CA ALA A 54 -5.50 -0.20 26.46
C ALA A 54 -4.99 -1.47 25.78
N LEU A 55 -3.81 -1.99 26.13
CA LEU A 55 -3.26 -3.23 25.62
C LEU A 55 -4.20 -4.43 25.88
N HIS A 56 -4.89 -4.45 27.03
CA HIS A 56 -5.79 -5.53 27.45
C HIS A 56 -7.20 -5.43 26.84
N ARG A 57 -7.44 -4.47 25.97
CA ARG A 57 -8.65 -4.35 25.14
C ARG A 57 -8.38 -4.86 23.74
N SER A 58 -9.44 -5.02 22.93
CA SER A 58 -9.28 -5.17 21.48
C SER A 58 -8.92 -3.82 20.87
N SER A 59 -8.28 -3.81 19.71
CA SER A 59 -7.91 -2.57 19.00
C SER A 59 -9.10 -1.64 18.77
N PHE A 60 -10.29 -2.21 18.53
CA PHE A 60 -11.52 -1.48 18.24
C PHE A 60 -12.27 -0.96 19.49
N ASP A 61 -11.99 -1.45 20.68
CA ASP A 61 -12.63 -1.01 21.94
C ASP A 61 -11.65 -0.40 22.96
N ALA A 62 -10.37 -0.25 22.59
CA ALA A 62 -9.34 0.31 23.45
C ALA A 62 -9.66 1.76 23.88
N TYR A 63 -10.45 2.50 23.10
CA TYR A 63 -10.86 3.86 23.42
C TYR A 63 -11.63 4.00 24.73
N VAL A 64 -12.20 2.91 25.26
CA VAL A 64 -12.93 2.94 26.53
C VAL A 64 -12.00 3.23 27.71
N THR A 65 -10.69 2.96 27.58
CA THR A 65 -9.67 3.19 28.61
C THR A 65 -9.13 4.63 28.64
N ILE A 66 -9.42 5.44 27.64
CA ILE A 66 -9.01 6.85 27.59
C ILE A 66 -9.62 7.62 28.76
N LYS A 67 -8.77 8.22 29.58
CA LYS A 67 -9.17 8.93 30.82
C LYS A 67 -9.85 10.25 30.52
N ASP A 68 -9.24 11.09 29.67
CA ASP A 68 -9.78 12.40 29.30
C ASP A 68 -10.59 12.30 27.98
N LYS A 69 -11.85 11.90 28.11
CA LYS A 69 -12.80 11.80 26.98
C LYS A 69 -13.40 13.15 26.59
N GLU A 70 -13.37 14.15 27.47
CA GLU A 70 -13.95 15.47 27.22
C GLU A 70 -13.24 16.19 26.05
N ARG A 71 -11.94 16.01 25.88
CA ARG A 71 -11.18 16.55 24.74
C ARG A 71 -11.68 16.03 23.37
N PHE A 72 -12.43 14.93 23.36
CA PHE A 72 -13.01 14.33 22.16
C PHE A 72 -14.51 14.55 22.03
N LYS A 73 -15.10 15.47 22.82
CA LYS A 73 -16.53 15.76 22.77
C LYS A 73 -16.98 16.12 21.36
N GLY A 74 -17.96 15.37 20.82
CA GLY A 74 -18.40 15.51 19.43
C GLY A 74 -17.50 14.88 18.36
N ASN A 75 -16.37 14.26 18.76
CA ASN A 75 -15.42 13.60 17.85
C ASN A 75 -15.17 12.14 18.25
N SER A 76 -16.16 11.27 18.02
CA SER A 76 -16.06 9.84 18.34
C SER A 76 -14.95 9.14 17.52
N ALA A 77 -14.74 9.56 16.28
CA ALA A 77 -13.67 8.99 15.44
C ALA A 77 -12.29 9.30 16.03
N GLY A 78 -12.06 10.53 16.50
CA GLY A 78 -10.82 10.90 17.15
C GLY A 78 -10.58 10.13 18.45
N LEU A 79 -11.62 9.88 19.24
CA LEU A 79 -11.53 9.08 20.47
C LEU A 79 -11.14 7.61 20.16
N ILE A 80 -11.76 7.00 19.15
CA ILE A 80 -11.47 5.62 18.74
C ILE A 80 -10.04 5.51 18.23
N SER A 81 -9.61 6.45 17.36
CA SER A 81 -8.24 6.49 16.84
C SER A 81 -7.21 6.65 17.94
N ALA A 82 -7.43 7.54 18.91
CA ALA A 82 -6.51 7.73 20.04
C ALA A 82 -6.40 6.49 20.94
N GLY A 83 -7.51 5.80 21.20
CA GLY A 83 -7.48 4.53 21.93
C GLY A 83 -6.77 3.42 21.18
N PHE A 84 -6.94 3.36 19.85
CA PHE A 84 -6.23 2.43 19.00
C PHE A 84 -4.71 2.73 18.96
N GLU A 85 -4.33 4.00 18.85
CA GLU A 85 -2.92 4.42 18.86
C GLU A 85 -2.24 4.07 20.19
N GLU A 86 -2.90 4.35 21.34
CA GLU A 86 -2.40 3.94 22.66
C GLU A 86 -2.24 2.43 22.74
N HIS A 87 -3.23 1.66 22.26
CA HIS A 87 -3.17 0.20 22.20
C HIS A 87 -1.98 -0.29 21.35
N ALA A 88 -1.79 0.25 20.14
CA ALA A 88 -0.71 -0.12 19.24
C ALA A 88 0.66 0.21 19.82
N SER A 89 0.80 1.34 20.55
CA SER A 89 2.05 1.81 21.13
C SER A 89 2.69 0.80 22.08
N PHE A 90 1.92 -0.05 22.74
CA PHE A 90 2.45 -1.12 23.60
C PHE A 90 2.98 -2.31 22.83
N VAL A 91 2.51 -2.52 21.61
CA VAL A 91 2.88 -3.70 20.78
C VAL A 91 4.08 -3.38 19.87
N ILE A 92 4.19 -2.14 19.40
CA ILE A 92 5.22 -1.71 18.45
C ILE A 92 6.65 -1.98 18.93
N PRO A 93 7.05 -1.73 20.19
CA PRO A 93 8.42 -2.05 20.62
C PRO A 93 8.79 -3.53 20.47
N ALA A 94 7.82 -4.43 20.64
CA ALA A 94 8.03 -5.86 20.42
C ALA A 94 8.12 -6.21 18.93
N ILE A 95 7.31 -5.56 18.07
CA ILE A 95 7.40 -5.68 16.61
C ILE A 95 8.78 -5.25 16.13
N GLU A 96 9.30 -4.13 16.62
CA GLU A 96 10.62 -3.62 16.27
C GLU A 96 11.75 -4.59 16.68
N LYS A 97 11.58 -5.29 17.81
CA LYS A 97 12.54 -6.35 18.22
C LYS A 97 12.51 -7.55 17.28
N VAL A 98 11.34 -7.93 16.79
CA VAL A 98 11.20 -8.99 15.77
C VAL A 98 11.88 -8.58 14.47
N ILE A 99 11.63 -7.34 13.99
CA ILE A 99 12.28 -6.81 12.80
C ILE A 99 13.81 -6.82 12.98
N LYS A 100 14.29 -6.27 14.11
CA LYS A 100 15.72 -6.23 14.42
C LYS A 100 16.34 -7.62 14.35
N ARG A 101 15.69 -8.62 14.97
CA ARG A 101 16.16 -10.00 14.96
C ARG A 101 16.25 -10.57 13.55
N ALA A 102 15.21 -10.40 12.74
CA ALA A 102 15.21 -10.87 11.35
C ALA A 102 16.35 -10.23 10.54
N VAL A 103 16.59 -8.93 10.72
CA VAL A 103 17.67 -8.20 10.04
C VAL A 103 19.04 -8.72 10.47
N GLU A 104 19.28 -8.94 11.77
CA GLU A 104 20.52 -9.44 12.32
C GLU A 104 20.85 -10.87 11.85
N ASP A 105 19.84 -11.71 11.67
CA ASP A 105 19.97 -13.07 11.19
C ASP A 105 19.98 -13.20 9.66
N TYR A 106 19.80 -12.08 8.92
CA TYR A 106 19.60 -12.05 7.45
C TYR A 106 18.40 -12.85 6.97
N ASP A 107 17.37 -12.98 7.79
CA ASP A 107 16.14 -13.68 7.48
C ASP A 107 15.09 -12.75 6.86
N ASP A 108 14.44 -13.23 5.79
CA ASP A 108 13.25 -12.57 5.23
C ASP A 108 12.04 -12.80 6.15
N VAL A 109 11.25 -11.76 6.39
CA VAL A 109 10.06 -11.83 7.26
C VAL A 109 8.88 -11.07 6.66
N VAL A 110 7.69 -11.65 6.77
CA VAL A 110 6.41 -10.96 6.59
C VAL A 110 5.78 -10.77 7.97
N ILE A 111 5.44 -9.55 8.33
CA ILE A 111 4.71 -9.22 9.55
C ILE A 111 3.36 -8.62 9.14
N GLU A 112 2.27 -9.16 9.66
CA GLU A 112 0.94 -8.66 9.36
C GLU A 112 0.16 -8.31 10.64
N GLY A 113 -0.66 -7.27 10.58
CA GLY A 113 -1.57 -6.98 11.68
C GLY A 113 -2.04 -5.54 11.74
N VAL A 114 -3.03 -5.33 12.61
CA VAL A 114 -3.62 -4.00 12.81
C VAL A 114 -2.68 -3.02 13.52
N HIS A 115 -1.71 -3.55 14.30
CA HIS A 115 -0.76 -2.73 15.08
C HIS A 115 0.33 -2.07 14.23
N LEU A 116 0.43 -2.42 12.95
CA LEU A 116 1.36 -1.79 12.00
C LEU A 116 0.83 -0.41 11.59
N LEU A 117 1.04 0.56 12.47
CA LEU A 117 0.57 1.94 12.32
C LEU A 117 1.69 2.80 11.72
N PRO A 118 1.49 3.37 10.50
CA PRO A 118 2.43 4.33 9.94
C PRO A 118 2.63 5.55 10.86
N GLY A 119 3.88 6.03 10.96
CA GLY A 119 4.23 7.15 11.82
C GLY A 119 4.54 6.77 13.28
N LEU A 120 3.98 5.65 13.78
CA LEU A 120 4.28 5.15 15.12
C LEU A 120 5.40 4.08 15.07
N LEU A 121 5.40 3.22 14.05
CA LEU A 121 6.46 2.26 13.80
C LEU A 121 7.61 2.94 13.04
N ASP A 122 8.79 3.07 13.69
CA ASP A 122 9.98 3.64 13.08
C ASP A 122 10.73 2.61 12.22
N ILE A 123 10.40 2.58 10.92
CA ILE A 123 11.05 1.70 9.95
C ILE A 123 12.37 2.25 9.41
N GLU A 124 12.59 3.55 9.53
CA GLU A 124 13.76 4.20 8.92
C GLU A 124 15.08 3.68 9.50
N LYS A 125 15.09 3.34 10.79
CA LYS A 125 16.27 2.76 11.48
C LYS A 125 16.74 1.42 10.93
N PHE A 126 15.92 0.71 10.13
CA PHE A 126 16.26 -0.60 9.56
C PHE A 126 16.60 -0.52 8.06
N ARG A 127 16.35 0.61 7.36
CA ARG A 127 16.54 0.73 5.91
C ARG A 127 18.00 0.58 5.46
N ALA A 128 18.95 0.87 6.33
CA ALA A 128 20.37 0.67 6.02
C ALA A 128 20.70 -0.81 5.81
N ASP A 129 20.03 -1.71 6.54
CA ASP A 129 20.40 -3.13 6.64
C ASP A 129 19.36 -4.08 6.00
N ALA A 130 18.13 -3.60 5.77
CA ALA A 130 17.05 -4.39 5.20
C ALA A 130 16.35 -3.68 4.01
N SER A 131 15.73 -4.48 3.14
CA SER A 131 14.78 -4.01 2.12
C SER A 131 13.37 -4.00 2.73
N ILE A 132 12.91 -2.81 3.14
CA ILE A 132 11.65 -2.66 3.87
C ILE A 132 10.54 -2.24 2.94
N HIS A 133 9.47 -3.04 2.93
CA HIS A 133 8.25 -2.80 2.17
C HIS A 133 7.06 -2.74 3.14
N PHE A 134 6.52 -1.55 3.33
CA PHE A 134 5.38 -1.35 4.21
C PHE A 134 4.14 -1.01 3.37
N PHE A 135 3.04 -1.72 3.60
CA PHE A 135 1.78 -1.56 2.89
C PHE A 135 0.62 -1.44 3.88
N ILE A 136 -0.33 -0.56 3.58
CA ILE A 136 -1.63 -0.54 4.23
C ILE A 136 -2.67 -1.08 3.26
N LEU A 137 -3.34 -2.17 3.65
CA LEU A 137 -4.47 -2.70 2.89
C LEU A 137 -5.77 -2.02 3.33
N THR A 138 -6.61 -1.70 2.36
CA THR A 138 -7.97 -1.20 2.57
C THR A 138 -8.96 -1.91 1.65
N ALA A 139 -10.25 -1.72 1.89
CA ALA A 139 -11.32 -2.12 0.99
C ALA A 139 -12.46 -1.09 1.07
N ASP A 140 -13.30 -1.04 0.05
CA ASP A 140 -14.54 -0.29 0.15
C ASP A 140 -15.44 -0.84 1.27
N GLU A 141 -16.39 -0.03 1.72
CA GLU A 141 -17.20 -0.36 2.90
C GLU A 141 -18.04 -1.63 2.71
N ASN A 142 -18.58 -1.85 1.50
CA ASN A 142 -19.41 -3.03 1.22
C ASN A 142 -18.58 -4.31 1.27
N THR A 143 -17.46 -4.35 0.55
CA THR A 143 -16.52 -5.48 0.56
C THR A 143 -15.97 -5.74 1.97
N HIS A 144 -15.65 -4.67 2.72
CA HIS A 144 -15.19 -4.80 4.11
C HIS A 144 -16.27 -5.42 4.99
N LYS A 145 -17.51 -4.94 4.88
CA LYS A 145 -18.66 -5.46 5.66
C LYS A 145 -18.94 -6.91 5.36
N GLU A 146 -18.98 -7.30 4.09
CA GLU A 146 -19.19 -8.69 3.67
C GLU A 146 -18.14 -9.64 4.26
N ARG A 147 -16.86 -9.29 4.13
CA ARG A 147 -15.75 -10.08 4.68
C ARG A 147 -15.76 -10.12 6.20
N PHE A 148 -16.13 -9.01 6.83
CA PHE A 148 -16.24 -8.92 8.29
C PHE A 148 -17.34 -9.83 8.84
N VAL A 149 -18.51 -9.83 8.20
CA VAL A 149 -19.62 -10.74 8.53
C VAL A 149 -19.23 -12.18 8.33
N LYS A 150 -18.63 -12.54 7.18
CA LYS A 150 -18.16 -13.90 6.90
C LYS A 150 -17.19 -14.39 7.98
N ARG A 151 -16.19 -13.59 8.31
CA ARG A 151 -15.22 -13.93 9.37
C ARG A 151 -15.89 -14.11 10.73
N ALA A 152 -16.88 -13.27 11.06
CA ALA A 152 -17.60 -13.38 12.32
C ALA A 152 -18.38 -14.70 12.46
N MET A 153 -18.83 -15.28 11.34
CA MET A 153 -19.50 -16.59 11.32
C MET A 153 -18.51 -17.76 11.50
N GLU A 154 -17.25 -17.58 11.07
CA GLU A 154 -16.21 -18.61 11.11
C GLU A 154 -15.53 -18.74 12.48
N ILE A 155 -15.50 -17.67 13.29
CA ILE A 155 -14.80 -17.64 14.57
C ILE A 155 -15.77 -17.73 15.76
N LYS A 156 -15.40 -18.54 16.77
CA LYS A 156 -16.22 -18.73 17.99
C LYS A 156 -16.58 -17.42 18.75
N ARG A 157 -15.80 -16.37 18.57
CA ARG A 157 -16.02 -15.03 19.19
C ARG A 157 -16.79 -14.07 18.29
N GLY A 158 -17.31 -14.52 17.15
CA GLY A 158 -17.78 -13.70 16.03
C GLY A 158 -18.92 -12.74 16.34
N GLY A 159 -19.85 -13.12 17.23
CA GLY A 159 -20.99 -12.24 17.55
C GLY A 159 -20.60 -10.87 18.07
N LYS A 160 -19.60 -10.79 18.96
CA LYS A 160 -19.09 -9.50 19.46
C LYS A 160 -18.38 -8.65 18.38
N HIS A 161 -17.75 -9.30 17.39
CA HIS A 161 -17.09 -8.58 16.31
C HIS A 161 -18.06 -7.76 15.45
N LEU A 162 -19.28 -8.30 15.19
CA LEU A 162 -20.27 -7.63 14.34
C LEU A 162 -20.72 -6.28 14.91
N GLU A 163 -20.79 -6.17 16.24
CA GLU A 163 -21.19 -4.94 16.94
C GLU A 163 -20.19 -3.80 16.74
N TYR A 164 -18.92 -4.10 16.43
CA TYR A 164 -17.81 -3.14 16.30
C TYR A 164 -17.37 -2.89 14.87
N PHE A 165 -18.23 -3.12 13.88
CA PHE A 165 -17.88 -2.84 12.48
C PHE A 165 -17.56 -1.35 12.25
N LYS A 166 -18.33 -0.45 12.88
CA LYS A 166 -18.12 1.00 12.77
C LYS A 166 -16.75 1.42 13.30
N GLU A 167 -16.35 0.91 14.45
CA GLU A 167 -15.04 1.19 15.06
C GLU A 167 -13.90 0.64 14.18
N ASN A 168 -14.05 -0.57 13.66
CA ASN A 168 -13.08 -1.15 12.72
C ASN A 168 -12.98 -0.33 11.42
N ARG A 169 -14.09 0.26 10.95
CA ARG A 169 -14.08 1.15 9.79
C ARG A 169 -13.33 2.44 10.09
N ILE A 170 -13.54 3.04 11.26
CA ILE A 170 -12.81 4.23 11.72
C ILE A 170 -11.30 3.94 11.81
N ILE A 171 -10.91 2.76 12.34
CA ILE A 171 -9.50 2.35 12.40
C ILE A 171 -8.93 2.17 10.98
N ASN A 172 -9.69 1.57 10.05
CA ASN A 172 -9.27 1.46 8.66
C ASN A 172 -8.98 2.84 8.05
N ASP A 173 -9.90 3.78 8.23
CA ASP A 173 -9.78 5.12 7.66
C ASP A 173 -8.64 5.91 8.33
N TYR A 174 -8.40 5.68 9.62
CA TYR A 174 -7.26 6.22 10.34
C TYR A 174 -5.92 5.67 9.80
N LEU A 175 -5.79 4.33 9.62
CA LEU A 175 -4.61 3.72 9.03
C LEU A 175 -4.34 4.25 7.61
N VAL A 176 -5.38 4.42 6.79
CA VAL A 176 -5.27 5.00 5.43
C VAL A 176 -4.79 6.44 5.49
N LYS A 177 -5.32 7.23 6.41
CA LYS A 177 -4.91 8.63 6.61
C LYS A 177 -3.43 8.72 7.00
N GLU A 178 -3.02 7.95 8.01
CA GLU A 178 -1.62 7.93 8.48
C GLU A 178 -0.68 7.41 7.38
N ALA A 179 -1.09 6.38 6.62
CA ALA A 179 -0.32 5.90 5.46
C ALA A 179 -0.09 7.00 4.43
N SER A 180 -1.13 7.78 4.09
CA SER A 180 -1.01 8.91 3.16
C SER A 180 -0.05 9.98 3.67
N GLN A 181 -0.07 10.29 4.96
CA GLN A 181 0.80 11.30 5.57
C GLN A 181 2.27 10.88 5.61
N HIS A 182 2.52 9.57 5.77
CA HIS A 182 3.86 9.01 5.88
C HIS A 182 4.38 8.37 4.59
N GLY A 183 3.67 8.55 3.45
CA GLY A 183 4.10 8.03 2.15
C GLY A 183 4.11 6.50 2.07
N VAL A 184 3.34 5.82 2.92
CA VAL A 184 3.19 4.36 2.89
C VAL A 184 2.17 3.98 1.82
N PRO A 185 2.50 3.07 0.87
CA PRO A 185 1.58 2.63 -0.16
C PRO A 185 0.28 2.05 0.40
N ILE A 186 -0.85 2.52 -0.15
CA ILE A 186 -2.19 2.04 0.18
C ILE A 186 -2.66 1.16 -0.96
N ILE A 187 -2.99 -0.10 -0.65
CA ILE A 187 -3.46 -1.09 -1.63
C ILE A 187 -4.92 -1.42 -1.36
N ASN A 188 -5.78 -1.16 -2.36
CA ASN A 188 -7.19 -1.53 -2.28
C ASN A 188 -7.33 -3.03 -2.57
N ASN A 189 -7.63 -3.82 -1.54
CA ASN A 189 -7.78 -5.27 -1.60
C ASN A 189 -9.22 -5.67 -1.95
N GLN A 190 -9.71 -5.28 -3.12
CA GLN A 190 -10.98 -5.80 -3.66
C GLN A 190 -10.79 -7.16 -4.32
N ASP A 191 -9.74 -7.28 -5.13
CA ASP A 191 -9.30 -8.51 -5.77
C ASP A 191 -7.91 -8.90 -5.28
N MET A 192 -7.77 -10.14 -4.79
CA MET A 192 -6.54 -10.63 -4.21
C MET A 192 -5.43 -10.79 -5.25
N SER A 193 -5.75 -11.24 -6.47
CA SER A 193 -4.75 -11.42 -7.54
C SER A 193 -4.14 -10.08 -7.93
N CYS A 194 -4.98 -9.05 -8.14
CA CYS A 194 -4.52 -7.70 -8.42
C CYS A 194 -3.70 -7.11 -7.25
N THR A 195 -4.12 -7.36 -6.00
CA THR A 195 -3.40 -6.93 -4.81
C THR A 195 -1.99 -7.51 -4.76
N LEU A 196 -1.87 -8.83 -4.96
CA LEU A 196 -0.57 -9.53 -4.98
C LEU A 196 0.34 -9.02 -6.09
N LYS A 197 -0.17 -8.89 -7.32
CA LYS A 197 0.61 -8.35 -8.45
C LYS A 197 1.19 -6.98 -8.13
N ARG A 198 0.39 -6.06 -7.58
CA ARG A 198 0.85 -4.72 -7.20
C ARG A 198 1.92 -4.73 -6.12
N MET A 199 1.73 -5.55 -5.08
CA MET A 199 2.72 -5.70 -4.02
C MET A 199 4.03 -6.28 -4.56
N LEU A 200 3.96 -7.35 -5.37
CA LEU A 200 5.13 -7.96 -6.01
C LEU A 200 5.88 -6.98 -6.91
N THR A 201 5.15 -6.16 -7.68
CA THR A 201 5.74 -5.10 -8.52
C THR A 201 6.56 -4.10 -7.70
N MET A 202 6.08 -3.78 -6.49
CA MET A 202 6.78 -2.85 -5.59
C MET A 202 7.96 -3.51 -4.85
N ILE A 203 7.87 -4.81 -4.57
CA ILE A 203 8.90 -5.56 -3.84
C ILE A 203 10.04 -5.97 -4.76
N ARG A 204 9.74 -6.54 -5.93
CA ARG A 204 10.74 -7.05 -6.88
C ARG A 204 11.40 -5.95 -7.70
N GLU A 205 10.71 -4.83 -7.92
CA GLU A 205 11.19 -3.67 -8.72
C GLU A 205 11.75 -4.07 -10.11
N ILE A 206 11.12 -5.04 -10.76
CA ILE A 206 11.48 -5.45 -12.13
C ILE A 206 10.99 -4.37 -13.07
N CYS A 207 11.91 -3.51 -13.51
CA CYS A 207 11.57 -2.29 -14.22
C CYS A 207 12.39 -2.12 -15.51
N LYS A 208 11.77 -1.46 -16.49
CA LYS A 208 12.43 -1.07 -17.74
C LYS A 208 12.05 0.37 -18.09
N VAL A 209 13.00 1.09 -18.69
CA VAL A 209 12.72 2.38 -19.31
C VAL A 209 12.26 2.10 -20.74
N VAL A 210 11.08 2.58 -21.08
CA VAL A 210 10.45 2.35 -22.37
C VAL A 210 10.12 3.70 -23.01
N LEU A 211 10.40 3.84 -24.30
CA LEU A 211 10.07 5.02 -25.10
C LEU A 211 8.66 4.89 -25.67
N PHE A 212 7.87 5.92 -25.40
CA PHE A 212 6.50 6.06 -25.89
C PHE A 212 6.42 7.13 -26.97
N LYS A 213 5.47 6.98 -27.88
CA LYS A 213 5.09 8.00 -28.85
C LYS A 213 3.58 8.00 -29.01
N HIS A 214 2.91 8.80 -28.23
CA HIS A 214 1.46 8.98 -28.27
C HIS A 214 1.06 10.34 -27.68
N SER A 215 -0.14 10.78 -27.95
CA SER A 215 -0.69 12.02 -27.44
C SER A 215 -1.34 11.84 -26.05
N VAL A 216 -1.81 12.94 -25.47
CA VAL A 216 -2.55 12.93 -24.19
C VAL A 216 -3.85 12.12 -24.27
N ASN A 217 -4.41 11.91 -25.47
CA ASN A 217 -5.66 11.19 -25.66
C ASN A 217 -5.52 9.67 -25.42
N GLU A 218 -4.32 9.12 -25.56
CA GLU A 218 -4.03 7.70 -25.34
C GLU A 218 -3.62 7.36 -23.89
N LEU A 219 -3.59 8.34 -22.98
CA LEU A 219 -3.24 8.14 -21.57
C LEU A 219 -4.13 7.10 -20.87
N GLU A 220 -5.41 7.00 -21.22
CA GLU A 220 -6.32 6.02 -20.63
C GLU A 220 -5.91 4.61 -21.04
N ILE A 221 -5.62 4.38 -22.32
CA ILE A 221 -5.18 3.08 -22.84
C ILE A 221 -3.84 2.68 -22.21
N GLU A 222 -2.89 3.60 -22.15
CA GLU A 222 -1.60 3.38 -21.51
C GLU A 222 -1.75 2.95 -20.06
N THR A 223 -2.50 3.73 -19.27
CA THR A 223 -2.66 3.47 -17.84
C THR A 223 -3.49 2.22 -17.57
N ASP A 224 -4.50 1.90 -18.38
CA ASP A 224 -5.28 0.67 -18.25
C ASP A 224 -4.42 -0.57 -18.51
N ILE A 225 -3.56 -0.55 -19.54
CA ILE A 225 -2.64 -1.65 -19.81
C ILE A 225 -1.65 -1.81 -18.64
N ILE A 226 -0.93 -0.76 -18.27
CA ILE A 226 0.15 -0.84 -17.29
C ILE A 226 -0.42 -1.17 -15.89
N LEU A 227 -1.42 -0.42 -15.43
CA LEU A 227 -1.85 -0.45 -14.03
C LEU A 227 -2.97 -1.44 -13.76
N ASP A 228 -3.97 -1.52 -14.65
CA ASP A 228 -5.18 -2.32 -14.41
C ASP A 228 -4.96 -3.77 -14.84
N LYS A 229 -4.51 -3.99 -16.07
CA LYS A 229 -4.35 -5.33 -16.64
C LYS A 229 -3.14 -6.07 -16.07
N TYR A 230 -1.98 -5.44 -16.01
CA TYR A 230 -0.74 -6.09 -15.57
C TYR A 230 -0.38 -5.85 -14.12
N GLY A 231 -1.09 -4.96 -13.40
CA GLY A 231 -0.77 -4.59 -12.02
C GLY A 231 0.60 -3.93 -11.90
N GLY A 232 1.03 -3.27 -12.97
CA GLY A 232 2.31 -2.61 -13.06
C GLY A 232 2.34 -1.27 -12.32
N ARG A 233 3.45 -0.54 -12.50
CA ARG A 233 3.69 0.77 -11.88
C ARG A 233 4.41 1.67 -12.87
N ILE A 234 4.02 2.93 -12.94
CA ILE A 234 4.75 3.99 -13.65
C ILE A 234 5.53 4.79 -12.59
N VAL A 235 6.86 4.70 -12.64
CA VAL A 235 7.75 5.33 -11.64
C VAL A 235 7.99 6.80 -11.97
N ASP A 236 8.31 7.09 -13.23
CA ASP A 236 8.62 8.44 -13.71
C ASP A 236 8.22 8.62 -15.18
N VAL A 237 8.20 9.87 -15.59
CA VAL A 237 8.09 10.30 -16.98
C VAL A 237 9.24 11.23 -17.32
N SER A 238 9.81 11.10 -18.52
CA SER A 238 10.84 11.99 -19.03
C SER A 238 10.47 12.48 -20.43
N TYR A 239 10.49 13.80 -20.62
CA TYR A 239 10.22 14.47 -21.89
C TYR A 239 11.53 14.96 -22.51
N PHE A 240 11.73 14.69 -23.80
CA PHE A 240 12.92 15.07 -24.57
C PHE A 240 12.64 16.38 -25.30
N LEU A 241 12.93 17.49 -24.65
CA LEU A 241 12.63 18.81 -25.20
C LEU A 241 13.78 19.35 -26.09
N PRO A 242 13.49 19.86 -27.30
CA PRO A 242 14.49 20.46 -28.17
C PRO A 242 15.25 21.59 -27.46
N GLY A 243 16.58 21.63 -27.61
CA GLY A 243 17.42 22.64 -27.00
C GLY A 243 17.78 22.47 -25.53
N PHE A 244 17.24 21.44 -24.87
CA PHE A 244 17.63 21.03 -23.53
C PHE A 244 18.58 19.82 -23.64
N GLY A 245 19.75 19.89 -23.03
CA GLY A 245 20.75 18.81 -23.08
C GLY A 245 20.32 17.56 -22.29
N GLU A 246 19.42 17.70 -21.31
CA GLU A 246 18.90 16.61 -20.49
C GLU A 246 17.37 16.57 -20.56
N PRO A 247 16.75 15.35 -20.46
CA PRO A 247 15.31 15.23 -20.45
C PRO A 247 14.68 15.84 -19.18
N LEU A 248 13.53 16.48 -19.34
CA LEU A 248 12.72 16.95 -18.22
C LEU A 248 12.07 15.75 -17.53
N LYS A 249 12.64 15.34 -16.40
CA LYS A 249 12.20 14.15 -15.64
C LYS A 249 11.30 14.53 -14.48
N ARG A 250 10.17 13.81 -14.36
CA ARG A 250 9.23 13.93 -13.25
C ARG A 250 8.93 12.56 -12.63
N LYS A 251 9.12 12.44 -11.32
CA LYS A 251 8.58 11.31 -10.55
C LYS A 251 7.06 11.40 -10.49
N VAL A 252 6.36 10.36 -10.90
CA VAL A 252 4.89 10.28 -10.86
C VAL A 252 4.41 9.19 -9.91
N ASN A 253 5.12 8.06 -9.85
CA ASN A 253 4.89 6.95 -8.90
C ASN A 253 3.44 6.46 -8.86
N VAL A 254 2.84 6.25 -10.04
CA VAL A 254 1.46 5.80 -10.18
C VAL A 254 1.40 4.27 -10.17
N TYR A 255 0.56 3.71 -9.32
CA TYR A 255 0.31 2.27 -9.18
C TYR A 255 -1.18 1.93 -8.97
N ASP A 256 -2.02 2.92 -8.64
CA ASP A 256 -3.44 2.73 -8.45
C ASP A 256 -4.22 3.17 -9.72
N PRO A 257 -4.92 2.23 -10.41
CA PRO A 257 -5.73 2.56 -11.58
C PRO A 257 -6.83 3.59 -11.30
N LYS A 258 -7.40 3.61 -10.08
CA LYS A 258 -8.41 4.61 -9.71
C LYS A 258 -7.81 6.02 -9.64
N GLU A 259 -6.59 6.14 -9.15
CA GLU A 259 -5.88 7.42 -9.11
C GLU A 259 -5.61 7.93 -10.52
N ALA A 260 -5.14 7.06 -11.42
CA ALA A 260 -4.93 7.38 -12.83
C ALA A 260 -6.23 7.81 -13.52
N LYS A 261 -7.31 7.05 -13.39
CA LYS A 261 -8.64 7.39 -13.94
C LYS A 261 -9.17 8.73 -13.39
N ASN A 262 -8.95 9.00 -12.09
CA ASN A 262 -9.32 10.28 -11.49
C ASN A 262 -8.48 11.45 -11.99
N PHE A 263 -7.20 11.21 -12.29
CA PHE A 263 -6.34 12.22 -12.90
C PHE A 263 -6.83 12.57 -14.30
N ILE A 264 -7.12 11.58 -15.15
CA ILE A 264 -7.64 11.78 -16.53
C ILE A 264 -8.97 12.52 -16.49
N LYS A 265 -9.94 12.11 -15.65
CA LYS A 265 -11.20 12.82 -15.47
C LYS A 265 -11.03 14.29 -15.04
N ARG A 266 -10.01 14.59 -14.24
CA ARG A 266 -9.70 15.98 -13.84
C ARG A 266 -9.09 16.79 -14.99
N LEU A 267 -8.29 16.16 -15.86
CA LEU A 267 -7.80 16.80 -17.09
C LEU A 267 -8.95 17.17 -18.00
N ASP A 268 -9.87 16.26 -18.27
CA ASP A 268 -11.03 16.50 -19.15
C ASP A 268 -11.95 17.62 -18.65
N LYS A 269 -12.06 17.77 -17.32
CA LYS A 269 -12.83 18.85 -16.68
C LYS A 269 -12.09 20.21 -16.65
N ASN A 270 -10.81 20.25 -16.98
CA ASN A 270 -10.00 21.48 -16.96
C ASN A 270 -9.29 21.67 -18.31
N PRO A 271 -9.96 22.32 -19.30
CA PRO A 271 -9.40 22.51 -20.65
C PRO A 271 -8.05 23.19 -20.69
N LYS A 272 -7.79 24.16 -19.78
CA LYS A 272 -6.50 24.85 -19.70
C LYS A 272 -5.39 23.86 -19.33
N ARG A 273 -5.59 23.07 -18.28
CA ARG A 273 -4.61 22.09 -17.81
C ARG A 273 -4.37 20.97 -18.83
N LYS A 274 -5.44 20.55 -19.55
CA LYS A 274 -5.33 19.58 -20.64
C LYS A 274 -4.46 20.14 -21.76
N LYS A 275 -4.71 21.41 -22.16
CA LYS A 275 -3.91 22.09 -23.16
C LYS A 275 -2.45 22.26 -22.75
N ASP A 276 -2.17 22.65 -21.50
CA ASP A 276 -0.79 22.78 -21.00
C ASP A 276 -0.04 21.43 -21.10
N LEU A 277 -0.72 20.31 -20.88
CA LEU A 277 -0.12 18.98 -21.02
C LEU A 277 0.04 18.59 -22.50
N GLU A 278 -0.93 18.88 -23.37
CA GLU A 278 -0.85 18.68 -24.82
C GLU A 278 0.33 19.48 -25.42
N ASP A 279 0.50 20.74 -24.99
CA ASP A 279 1.61 21.58 -25.43
C ASP A 279 2.98 20.97 -25.02
N LEU A 280 3.07 20.37 -23.82
CA LEU A 280 4.28 19.66 -23.38
C LEU A 280 4.58 18.42 -24.23
N TYR A 281 3.55 17.63 -24.57
CA TYR A 281 3.66 16.47 -25.46
C TYR A 281 4.10 16.89 -26.87
N ASN A 282 3.50 17.94 -27.41
CA ASN A 282 3.83 18.48 -28.73
C ASN A 282 5.28 19.00 -28.79
N LEU A 283 5.77 19.64 -27.73
CA LEU A 283 7.16 20.12 -27.65
C LEU A 283 8.20 18.99 -27.72
N SER A 284 7.81 17.76 -27.37
CA SER A 284 8.66 16.56 -27.45
C SER A 284 8.30 15.66 -28.65
N ASP A 285 7.58 16.18 -29.68
CA ASP A 285 7.05 15.41 -30.79
C ASP A 285 6.22 14.17 -30.35
N ASN A 286 5.51 14.30 -29.23
CA ASN A 286 4.80 13.23 -28.53
C ASN A 286 5.70 12.07 -28.06
N VAL A 287 7.04 12.26 -28.07
CA VAL A 287 8.01 11.26 -27.60
C VAL A 287 8.38 11.54 -26.15
N HIS A 288 8.18 10.54 -25.32
CA HIS A 288 8.56 10.56 -23.91
C HIS A 288 8.99 9.18 -23.45
N SER A 289 9.57 9.06 -22.28
CA SER A 289 9.85 7.75 -21.71
C SER A 289 9.23 7.60 -20.33
N HIS A 290 8.86 6.36 -20.02
CA HIS A 290 8.48 5.96 -18.68
C HIS A 290 9.41 4.86 -18.16
N LYS A 291 9.78 4.94 -16.89
CA LYS A 291 10.24 3.77 -16.16
C LYS A 291 9.00 3.05 -15.65
N ILE A 292 8.68 1.92 -16.29
CA ILE A 292 7.57 1.04 -15.94
C ILE A 292 8.09 -0.21 -15.23
N CYS A 293 7.34 -0.72 -14.27
CA CYS A 293 7.68 -1.94 -13.53
C CYS A 293 6.51 -2.93 -13.58
N ALA A 294 6.84 -4.23 -13.43
CA ALA A 294 5.87 -5.33 -13.39
C ALA A 294 6.21 -6.31 -12.27
N PRO A 295 5.27 -7.21 -11.89
CA PRO A 295 5.49 -8.19 -10.82
C PRO A 295 6.55 -9.24 -11.16
N ASP A 296 6.78 -9.52 -12.43
CA ASP A 296 7.77 -10.46 -12.96
C ASP A 296 8.20 -10.07 -14.39
N GLU A 297 9.27 -10.71 -14.90
CA GLU A 297 9.82 -10.43 -16.23
C GLU A 297 8.85 -10.78 -17.35
N GLU A 298 8.13 -11.89 -17.24
CA GLU A 298 7.16 -12.33 -18.25
C GLU A 298 6.00 -11.31 -18.37
N SER A 299 5.50 -10.83 -17.26
CA SER A 299 4.47 -9.78 -17.23
C SER A 299 4.99 -8.46 -17.81
N LEU A 300 6.27 -8.12 -17.57
CA LEU A 300 6.89 -6.91 -18.14
C LEU A 300 7.01 -7.02 -19.67
N GLU A 301 7.45 -8.16 -20.19
CA GLU A 301 7.55 -8.39 -21.63
C GLU A 301 6.18 -8.37 -22.31
N ARG A 302 5.18 -9.05 -21.74
CA ARG A 302 3.81 -9.05 -22.27
C ARG A 302 3.21 -7.66 -22.26
N MET A 303 3.42 -6.89 -21.19
CA MET A 303 2.98 -5.49 -21.06
C MET A 303 3.60 -4.63 -22.19
N ILE A 304 4.91 -4.72 -22.40
CA ILE A 304 5.60 -3.96 -23.45
C ILE A 304 5.10 -4.34 -24.84
N ASN A 305 4.91 -5.65 -25.11
CA ASN A 305 4.38 -6.10 -26.38
C ASN A 305 2.98 -5.54 -26.65
N GLU A 306 2.09 -5.57 -25.66
CA GLU A 306 0.73 -5.05 -25.81
C GLU A 306 0.71 -3.52 -26.00
N LEU A 307 1.57 -2.78 -25.29
CA LEU A 307 1.75 -1.34 -25.52
C LEU A 307 2.19 -1.08 -26.98
N GLY A 308 3.06 -1.92 -27.52
CA GLY A 308 3.50 -1.87 -28.92
C GLY A 308 2.39 -2.18 -29.92
N GLU A 309 1.57 -3.22 -29.66
CA GLU A 309 0.41 -3.60 -30.48
C GLU A 309 -0.65 -2.48 -30.53
N ASN A 310 -0.82 -1.74 -29.43
CA ASN A 310 -1.71 -0.58 -29.37
C ASN A 310 -1.08 0.70 -29.96
N GLY A 311 0.13 0.62 -30.53
CA GLY A 311 0.77 1.74 -31.22
C GLY A 311 1.30 2.85 -30.27
N LEU A 312 1.45 2.54 -28.98
CA LEU A 312 1.89 3.52 -27.98
C LEU A 312 3.41 3.68 -27.91
N LEU A 313 4.18 2.75 -28.48
CA LEU A 313 5.64 2.76 -28.38
C LEU A 313 6.28 3.49 -29.56
N PHE A 314 7.38 4.19 -29.26
CA PHE A 314 8.25 4.76 -30.28
C PHE A 314 8.92 3.62 -31.08
N LYS A 315 8.63 3.55 -32.39
CA LYS A 315 9.33 2.69 -33.31
C LYS A 315 10.48 3.50 -33.93
N LYS A 316 11.70 3.01 -33.79
CA LYS A 316 12.82 3.57 -34.54
C LYS A 316 12.54 3.26 -36.01
N GLU A 317 12.42 4.28 -36.85
CA GLU A 317 12.46 4.09 -38.30
C GLU A 317 13.88 3.58 -38.66
N ASP A 318 13.97 2.43 -39.30
CA ASP A 318 15.23 1.83 -39.78
C ASP A 318 15.86 2.69 -40.88
#